data_82b53ae0adebaee142dc4cab7729a9d4
#
_entry.id   82b53ae0adebaee142dc4cab7729a9d4
#
_cell.length_a   1.000
_cell.length_b   1.000
_cell.length_c   1.000
_cell.angle_alpha   90.00
_cell.angle_beta   90.00
_cell.angle_gamma   90.00
#
_symmetry.space_group_name_H-M   'P 1'
#
loop_
_entity.id
_entity.type
_entity.pdbx_description
1 polymer ?
#
loop_
_entity_poly.entity_id
_entity_poly.type
_entity_poly.pdbx_seq_one_letter_code
_entity_poly.pdbx_strand_id
1 'polypeptide(L)'
;MADNIKSEIEKRRTFAIISHPDAGKTTLTEKFLLYGGAINTAGSVKGKANSKYAVSDWMEIEKQRGISVTSSVMQFNYDGFCINILDTPGHQDFSEDTYRTLMAADSAVMVIDASKGVEAQTIKLFKVCVMRHIPIFTFINKMDRDAKDSFELLDDIETVLGIRTCPINWPIGSGKEFKGIFDRKAKTVRTFEAVSTGGAKSAAETDYAIDDPELRKIVPDNLYDQLVDEIELLDGASDELDMEKVSKGELSPVFFGSALNTFGIEIFLKYFLEMTSSPLPRMSDEGLIDPVSEPFSAFVFKIQANMNKAHRDRIAFMRICSGKFNADKDVYHVQSGRKLKLSQPQQIMAQDRQVIQEAYAGDVIGVFDPGIFSIGDTITMPGHKYEYEGIPTFAPEHFCRVIQLNSMKRKQFVKGITQIAQEGAIQIFQEFSAGMSEIIVGVVGVLQFDVLKYRLENEYGCEIRLEALPYEYIRWVGDPSTDVTKLKRMNNVKAVKDMKGNPLLLFVNEWRIRMVLEDNEGLGHHRHHRGHYFLAEFLSCLGPQPVAH
;
A
#
# COMPACT_ATOMS: atom_id res chain seq x y z
N MET A 1 27.33 -3.90 -21.27
CA MET A 1 26.88 -3.45 -19.92
C MET A 1 25.45 -2.90 -19.94
N ALA A 2 25.11 -1.98 -20.84
CA ALA A 2 23.76 -1.43 -20.94
C ALA A 2 22.67 -2.50 -21.21
N ASP A 3 22.93 -3.44 -22.11
CA ASP A 3 21.97 -4.53 -22.40
C ASP A 3 21.71 -5.44 -21.20
N ASN A 4 22.70 -5.65 -20.33
CA ASN A 4 22.54 -6.43 -19.11
C ASN A 4 21.67 -5.68 -18.06
N ILE A 5 21.85 -4.35 -17.95
CA ILE A 5 21.04 -3.52 -17.03
C ILE A 5 19.59 -3.51 -17.48
N LYS A 6 19.34 -3.32 -18.77
CA LYS A 6 17.98 -3.34 -19.34
C LYS A 6 17.28 -4.69 -19.09
N SER A 7 17.96 -5.80 -19.39
CA SER A 7 17.42 -7.15 -19.16
C SER A 7 17.11 -7.41 -17.68
N GLU A 8 17.94 -6.92 -16.75
CA GLU A 8 17.67 -7.03 -15.33
C GLU A 8 16.47 -6.19 -14.90
N ILE A 9 16.30 -4.98 -15.43
CA ILE A 9 15.15 -4.11 -15.13
C ILE A 9 13.86 -4.74 -15.68
N GLU A 10 13.89 -5.29 -16.89
CA GLU A 10 12.72 -5.90 -17.54
C GLU A 10 12.18 -7.14 -16.80
N LYS A 11 12.99 -7.81 -16.00
CA LYS A 11 12.55 -8.94 -15.14
C LYS A 11 11.83 -8.51 -13.88
N ARG A 12 11.88 -7.23 -13.50
CA ARG A 12 11.32 -6.77 -12.22
C ARG A 12 9.84 -6.49 -12.31
N ARG A 13 9.13 -6.93 -11.29
CA ARG A 13 7.69 -6.71 -11.08
C ARG A 13 7.47 -6.20 -9.68
N THR A 14 7.01 -4.96 -9.55
CA THR A 14 6.77 -4.34 -8.24
C THR A 14 5.32 -3.93 -8.15
N PHE A 15 4.56 -4.60 -7.31
CA PHE A 15 3.14 -4.36 -7.18
C PHE A 15 2.69 -4.27 -5.73
N ALA A 16 1.64 -3.51 -5.51
CA ALA A 16 0.95 -3.43 -4.24
C ALA A 16 -0.29 -4.31 -4.22
N ILE A 17 -0.65 -4.82 -3.05
CA ILE A 17 -1.91 -5.54 -2.87
C ILE A 17 -2.85 -4.65 -2.07
N ILE A 18 -4.00 -4.34 -2.64
CA ILE A 18 -5.03 -3.48 -2.06
C ILE A 18 -6.33 -4.25 -1.84
N SER A 19 -7.02 -3.95 -0.76
CA SER A 19 -8.32 -4.57 -0.46
C SER A 19 -9.04 -3.88 0.67
N HIS A 20 -10.32 -4.20 0.83
CA HIS A 20 -11.02 -4.00 2.10
C HIS A 20 -10.46 -4.94 3.18
N PRO A 21 -10.53 -4.58 4.49
CA PRO A 21 -10.20 -5.49 5.58
C PRO A 21 -10.92 -6.85 5.44
N ASP A 22 -10.23 -7.92 5.79
CA ASP A 22 -10.75 -9.30 5.73
C ASP A 22 -11.03 -9.87 4.32
N ALA A 23 -10.78 -9.16 3.22
CA ALA A 23 -10.93 -9.72 1.87
C ALA A 23 -9.96 -10.87 1.54
N GLY A 24 -8.94 -11.07 2.40
CA GLY A 24 -7.97 -12.16 2.27
C GLY A 24 -6.63 -11.75 1.67
N LYS A 25 -6.31 -10.46 1.68
CA LYS A 25 -5.06 -9.88 1.19
C LYS A 25 -3.82 -10.60 1.77
N THR A 26 -3.66 -10.62 3.09
CA THR A 26 -2.52 -11.26 3.74
C THR A 26 -2.40 -12.76 3.42
N THR A 27 -3.54 -13.46 3.30
CA THR A 27 -3.55 -14.87 2.88
C THR A 27 -3.04 -15.01 1.45
N LEU A 28 -3.42 -14.13 0.54
CA LEU A 28 -2.95 -14.13 -0.85
C LEU A 28 -1.44 -13.84 -0.92
N THR A 29 -0.95 -12.84 -0.18
CA THR A 29 0.48 -12.51 -0.05
C THR A 29 1.29 -13.72 0.41
N GLU A 30 0.84 -14.41 1.47
CA GLU A 30 1.49 -15.62 1.97
C GLU A 30 1.55 -16.75 0.92
N LYS A 31 0.51 -16.86 0.11
CA LYS A 31 0.50 -17.86 -0.98
C LYS A 31 1.49 -17.50 -2.09
N PHE A 32 1.62 -16.24 -2.46
CA PHE A 32 2.64 -15.81 -3.42
C PHE A 32 4.06 -16.13 -2.92
N LEU A 33 4.35 -15.87 -1.65
CA LEU A 33 5.63 -16.21 -1.03
C LEU A 33 5.87 -17.73 -1.00
N LEU A 34 4.82 -18.52 -0.80
CA LEU A 34 4.88 -19.98 -0.80
C LEU A 34 5.20 -20.53 -2.20
N TYR A 35 4.52 -20.01 -3.25
CA TYR A 35 4.81 -20.38 -4.64
C TYR A 35 6.21 -19.96 -5.06
N GLY A 36 6.67 -18.78 -4.66
CA GLY A 36 8.03 -18.30 -4.87
C GLY A 36 9.10 -19.07 -4.08
N GLY A 37 8.70 -20.00 -3.20
CA GLY A 37 9.63 -20.75 -2.34
C GLY A 37 10.32 -19.90 -1.27
N ALA A 38 9.85 -18.67 -1.06
CA ALA A 38 10.38 -17.76 -0.04
C ALA A 38 9.98 -18.20 1.39
N ILE A 39 8.89 -18.94 1.52
CA ILE A 39 8.45 -19.57 2.78
C ILE A 39 8.10 -21.05 2.53
N ASN A 40 8.26 -21.87 3.57
CA ASN A 40 7.96 -23.31 3.47
C ASN A 40 6.49 -23.64 3.79
N THR A 41 5.81 -22.79 4.57
CA THR A 41 4.41 -22.93 4.97
C THR A 41 3.78 -21.55 5.12
N ALA A 42 2.60 -21.35 4.53
CA ALA A 42 1.86 -20.10 4.68
C ALA A 42 1.33 -19.91 6.11
N GLY A 43 1.43 -18.69 6.64
CA GLY A 43 0.87 -18.29 7.91
C GLY A 43 -0.61 -17.86 7.81
N SER A 44 -1.22 -17.47 8.93
CA SER A 44 -2.60 -16.98 9.00
C SER A 44 -2.73 -15.78 9.94
N VAL A 45 -3.53 -14.79 9.56
CA VAL A 45 -3.82 -13.60 10.38
C VAL A 45 -4.64 -13.96 11.62
N LYS A 46 -5.58 -14.89 11.50
CA LYS A 46 -6.45 -15.38 12.61
C LYS A 46 -6.01 -16.78 13.04
N GLY A 47 -4.79 -16.87 13.61
CA GLY A 47 -4.27 -18.15 14.11
C GLY A 47 -4.99 -18.62 15.37
N LYS A 48 -5.44 -19.89 15.41
CA LYS A 48 -5.65 -20.59 16.67
C LYS A 48 -4.28 -20.71 17.37
N ALA A 49 -4.24 -20.84 18.70
CA ALA A 49 -3.05 -20.77 19.55
C ALA A 49 -1.79 -21.57 19.09
N ASN A 50 -1.88 -22.40 18.07
CA ASN A 50 -0.80 -23.21 17.49
C ASN A 50 -0.50 -22.92 15.99
N SER A 51 -1.07 -21.88 15.37
CA SER A 51 -0.81 -21.55 13.97
C SER A 51 0.30 -20.49 13.85
N LYS A 52 1.14 -20.61 12.83
CA LYS A 52 2.15 -19.57 12.50
C LYS A 52 1.44 -18.28 12.07
N TYR A 53 1.91 -17.13 12.57
CA TYR A 53 1.48 -15.83 12.09
C TYR A 53 1.99 -15.57 10.68
N ALA A 54 1.31 -14.69 9.96
CA ALA A 54 1.75 -14.26 8.63
C ALA A 54 3.11 -13.55 8.70
N VAL A 55 3.93 -13.76 7.69
CA VAL A 55 5.26 -13.13 7.59
C VAL A 55 5.15 -11.61 7.45
N SER A 56 4.09 -11.13 6.78
CA SER A 56 3.80 -9.71 6.62
C SER A 56 3.46 -9.00 7.94
N ASP A 57 2.85 -9.70 8.91
CA ASP A 57 2.43 -9.15 10.20
C ASP A 57 3.53 -9.37 11.25
N TRP A 58 4.57 -8.55 11.19
CA TRP A 58 5.75 -8.71 12.05
C TRP A 58 5.64 -8.00 13.40
N MET A 59 4.81 -6.95 13.52
CA MET A 59 4.60 -6.23 14.77
C MET A 59 3.74 -7.03 15.75
N GLU A 60 4.09 -6.98 17.02
CA GLU A 60 3.34 -7.69 18.07
C GLU A 60 1.90 -7.19 18.19
N ILE A 61 1.66 -5.89 17.97
CA ILE A 61 0.32 -5.31 17.97
C ILE A 61 -0.54 -5.82 16.80
N GLU A 62 0.07 -6.08 15.63
CA GLU A 62 -0.62 -6.69 14.48
C GLU A 62 -1.09 -8.10 14.81
N LYS A 63 -0.21 -8.89 15.43
CA LYS A 63 -0.52 -10.26 15.87
C LYS A 63 -1.62 -10.30 16.95
N GLN A 64 -1.57 -9.38 17.91
CA GLN A 64 -2.58 -9.29 18.97
C GLN A 64 -3.95 -8.87 18.46
N ARG A 65 -4.00 -7.95 17.51
CA ARG A 65 -5.25 -7.40 16.96
C ARG A 65 -5.76 -8.15 15.73
N GLY A 66 -4.90 -8.91 15.05
CA GLY A 66 -5.23 -9.62 13.82
C GLY A 66 -5.49 -8.69 12.64
N ILE A 67 -4.88 -7.50 12.62
CA ILE A 67 -4.93 -6.53 11.52
C ILE A 67 -3.53 -6.00 11.22
N SER A 68 -3.22 -5.84 9.94
CA SER A 68 -1.97 -5.19 9.51
C SER A 68 -2.05 -3.68 9.77
N VAL A 69 -1.03 -3.14 10.40
CA VAL A 69 -0.92 -1.74 10.82
C VAL A 69 0.04 -0.97 9.91
N THR A 70 1.10 -1.65 9.44
CA THR A 70 2.11 -1.07 8.57
C THR A 70 2.25 -1.89 7.31
N SER A 71 2.64 -1.23 6.21
CA SER A 71 2.99 -1.95 4.98
C SER A 71 4.29 -2.74 5.15
N SER A 72 4.34 -3.88 4.47
CA SER A 72 5.51 -4.75 4.42
C SER A 72 6.05 -4.84 3.00
N VAL A 73 7.37 -4.92 2.88
CA VAL A 73 8.05 -5.12 1.60
C VAL A 73 8.65 -6.52 1.60
N MET A 74 8.34 -7.30 0.58
CA MET A 74 8.85 -8.66 0.44
C MET A 74 9.31 -8.89 -0.98
N GLN A 75 10.41 -9.63 -1.15
CA GLN A 75 10.96 -9.93 -2.44
C GLN A 75 11.22 -11.43 -2.60
N PHE A 76 11.01 -11.95 -3.79
CA PHE A 76 11.34 -13.31 -4.16
C PHE A 76 11.49 -13.44 -5.68
N ASN A 77 12.10 -14.55 -6.14
CA ASN A 77 12.19 -14.87 -7.56
C ASN A 77 11.19 -15.96 -7.92
N TYR A 78 10.51 -15.80 -9.03
CA TYR A 78 9.56 -16.79 -9.56
C TYR A 78 9.52 -16.71 -11.08
N ASP A 79 9.64 -17.86 -11.75
CA ASP A 79 9.54 -18.00 -13.21
C ASP A 79 10.38 -16.99 -14.01
N GLY A 80 11.62 -16.74 -13.58
CA GLY A 80 12.53 -15.79 -14.21
C GLY A 80 12.31 -14.31 -13.88
N PHE A 81 11.27 -13.99 -13.13
CA PHE A 81 10.99 -12.63 -12.64
C PHE A 81 11.54 -12.41 -11.23
N CYS A 82 11.96 -11.17 -10.97
CA CYS A 82 12.25 -10.67 -9.64
C CYS A 82 11.02 -9.87 -9.14
N ILE A 83 10.34 -10.41 -8.15
CA ILE A 83 9.05 -9.91 -7.68
C ILE A 83 9.24 -9.15 -6.37
N ASN A 84 8.72 -7.92 -6.33
CA ASN A 84 8.62 -7.10 -5.13
C ASN A 84 7.14 -6.92 -4.77
N ILE A 85 6.71 -7.49 -3.66
CA ILE A 85 5.36 -7.29 -3.13
C ILE A 85 5.40 -6.18 -2.09
N LEU A 86 4.50 -5.22 -2.25
CA LEU A 86 4.22 -4.18 -1.29
C LEU A 86 2.86 -4.50 -0.63
N ASP A 87 2.90 -5.21 0.50
CA ASP A 87 1.69 -5.55 1.24
C ASP A 87 1.23 -4.35 2.06
N THR A 88 0.00 -3.86 1.83
CA THR A 88 -0.52 -2.62 2.42
C THR A 88 -1.46 -2.93 3.59
N PRO A 89 -1.60 -2.04 4.61
CA PRO A 89 -2.66 -2.20 5.60
C PRO A 89 -4.04 -2.11 4.94
N GLY A 90 -4.97 -2.99 5.35
CA GLY A 90 -6.34 -2.96 4.82
C GLY A 90 -7.25 -1.95 5.52
N HIS A 91 -6.94 -1.54 6.76
CA HIS A 91 -7.80 -0.66 7.56
C HIS A 91 -7.66 0.81 7.15
N GLN A 92 -8.80 1.52 7.09
CA GLN A 92 -8.85 2.93 6.66
C GLN A 92 -7.99 3.88 7.51
N ASP A 93 -7.80 3.60 8.79
CA ASP A 93 -7.00 4.41 9.70
C ASP A 93 -5.51 4.47 9.31
N PHE A 94 -5.06 3.52 8.46
CA PHE A 94 -3.68 3.45 7.94
C PHE A 94 -3.60 3.80 6.45
N SER A 95 -4.58 4.53 5.92
CA SER A 95 -4.66 4.90 4.50
C SER A 95 -3.44 5.69 4.02
N GLU A 96 -2.83 6.50 4.88
CA GLU A 96 -1.63 7.28 4.54
C GLU A 96 -0.42 6.38 4.27
N ASP A 97 -0.20 5.32 5.06
CA ASP A 97 0.87 4.34 4.81
C ASP A 97 0.61 3.55 3.52
N THR A 98 -0.65 3.19 3.28
CA THR A 98 -1.08 2.55 2.03
C THR A 98 -0.80 3.45 0.82
N TYR A 99 -1.14 4.74 0.90
CA TYR A 99 -0.88 5.69 -0.17
C TYR A 99 0.62 5.80 -0.49
N ARG A 100 1.46 5.98 0.54
CA ARG A 100 2.92 6.07 0.38
C ARG A 100 3.49 4.81 -0.29
N THR A 101 2.97 3.67 0.09
CA THR A 101 3.38 2.38 -0.46
C THR A 101 2.97 2.24 -1.92
N LEU A 102 1.76 2.68 -2.29
CA LEU A 102 1.30 2.73 -3.68
C LEU A 102 2.17 3.64 -4.56
N MET A 103 2.79 4.68 -3.98
CA MET A 103 3.75 5.51 -4.72
C MET A 103 4.99 4.73 -5.20
N ALA A 104 5.31 3.62 -4.56
CA ALA A 104 6.45 2.76 -4.93
C ALA A 104 6.07 1.61 -5.87
N ALA A 105 4.78 1.41 -6.16
CA ALA A 105 4.28 0.33 -7.01
C ALA A 105 4.20 0.72 -8.48
N ASP A 106 4.34 -0.27 -9.36
CA ASP A 106 4.14 -0.15 -10.82
C ASP A 106 2.79 -0.74 -11.27
N SER A 107 2.17 -1.58 -10.43
CA SER A 107 0.83 -2.14 -10.62
C SER A 107 0.18 -2.44 -9.27
N ALA A 108 -1.11 -2.74 -9.28
CA ALA A 108 -1.86 -3.11 -8.09
C ALA A 108 -2.68 -4.38 -8.32
N VAL A 109 -2.71 -5.24 -7.31
CA VAL A 109 -3.64 -6.37 -7.21
C VAL A 109 -4.76 -5.97 -6.26
N MET A 110 -5.95 -5.80 -6.79
CA MET A 110 -7.16 -5.50 -6.04
C MET A 110 -7.86 -6.79 -5.63
N VAL A 111 -7.94 -7.06 -4.33
CA VAL A 111 -8.59 -8.27 -3.82
C VAL A 111 -10.00 -7.95 -3.37
N ILE A 112 -10.97 -8.67 -3.92
CA ILE A 112 -12.41 -8.54 -3.63
C ILE A 112 -12.91 -9.84 -2.98
N ASP A 113 -13.72 -9.71 -1.93
CA ASP A 113 -14.43 -10.84 -1.31
C ASP A 113 -15.65 -11.22 -2.17
N ALA A 114 -15.67 -12.42 -2.72
CA ALA A 114 -16.75 -12.90 -3.60
C ALA A 114 -18.14 -12.86 -2.96
N SER A 115 -18.22 -12.94 -1.62
CA SER A 115 -19.49 -12.88 -0.90
C SER A 115 -20.02 -11.45 -0.71
N LYS A 116 -19.13 -10.44 -0.79
CA LYS A 116 -19.47 -9.04 -0.48
C LYS A 116 -19.47 -8.14 -1.72
N GLY A 117 -18.56 -8.37 -2.68
CA GLY A 117 -18.32 -7.48 -3.80
C GLY A 117 -17.44 -6.29 -3.45
N VAL A 118 -17.66 -5.16 -4.10
CA VAL A 118 -16.86 -3.94 -3.92
C VAL A 118 -17.24 -3.24 -2.61
N GLU A 119 -16.27 -3.06 -1.72
CA GLU A 119 -16.45 -2.47 -0.39
C GLU A 119 -15.79 -1.07 -0.31
N ALA A 120 -16.23 -0.25 0.65
CA ALA A 120 -15.88 1.17 0.74
C ALA A 120 -14.36 1.47 0.74
N GLN A 121 -13.54 0.65 1.40
CA GLN A 121 -12.10 0.86 1.40
C GLN A 121 -11.47 0.52 0.04
N THR A 122 -11.98 -0.48 -0.65
CA THR A 122 -11.57 -0.83 -2.02
C THR A 122 -11.78 0.36 -2.96
N ILE A 123 -12.94 1.04 -2.87
CA ILE A 123 -13.24 2.24 -3.68
C ILE A 123 -12.20 3.34 -3.45
N LYS A 124 -11.85 3.62 -2.18
CA LYS A 124 -10.85 4.65 -1.84
C LYS A 124 -9.48 4.33 -2.45
N LEU A 125 -9.03 3.09 -2.29
CA LEU A 125 -7.71 2.65 -2.77
C LEU A 125 -7.65 2.55 -4.29
N PHE A 126 -8.74 2.11 -4.92
CA PHE A 126 -8.91 2.12 -6.37
C PHE A 126 -8.72 3.54 -6.95
N LYS A 127 -9.40 4.55 -6.37
CA LYS A 127 -9.25 5.94 -6.79
C LYS A 127 -7.80 6.43 -6.72
N VAL A 128 -7.06 6.03 -5.69
CA VAL A 128 -5.62 6.34 -5.59
C VAL A 128 -4.83 5.73 -6.73
N CYS A 129 -5.10 4.46 -7.08
CA CYS A 129 -4.43 3.80 -8.20
C CYS A 129 -4.72 4.49 -9.54
N VAL A 130 -5.99 4.84 -9.80
CA VAL A 130 -6.41 5.57 -11.02
C VAL A 130 -5.69 6.92 -11.14
N MET A 131 -5.66 7.71 -10.06
CA MET A 131 -4.97 8.99 -10.04
C MET A 131 -3.48 8.89 -10.33
N ARG A 132 -2.88 7.76 -9.96
CA ARG A 132 -1.45 7.49 -10.17
C ARG A 132 -1.17 6.76 -11.47
N HIS A 133 -2.19 6.50 -12.28
CA HIS A 133 -2.10 5.70 -13.51
C HIS A 133 -1.46 4.33 -13.28
N ILE A 134 -1.78 3.71 -12.13
CA ILE A 134 -1.29 2.39 -11.77
C ILE A 134 -2.24 1.34 -12.35
N PRO A 135 -1.80 0.43 -13.23
CA PRO A 135 -2.62 -0.66 -13.76
C PRO A 135 -3.16 -1.55 -12.64
N ILE A 136 -4.44 -1.93 -12.73
CA ILE A 136 -5.15 -2.68 -11.68
C ILE A 136 -5.55 -4.06 -12.23
N PHE A 137 -5.16 -5.10 -11.48
CA PHE A 137 -5.54 -6.49 -11.71
C PHE A 137 -6.46 -6.92 -10.57
N THR A 138 -7.63 -7.46 -10.88
CA THR A 138 -8.61 -7.84 -9.86
C THR A 138 -8.55 -9.33 -9.55
N PHE A 139 -8.48 -9.68 -8.28
CA PHE A 139 -8.58 -11.05 -7.79
C PHE A 139 -9.83 -11.19 -6.91
N ILE A 140 -10.86 -11.89 -7.43
CA ILE A 140 -12.08 -12.21 -6.70
C ILE A 140 -11.81 -13.46 -5.87
N ASN A 141 -11.68 -13.27 -4.59
CA ASN A 141 -11.21 -14.25 -3.61
C ASN A 141 -12.37 -14.89 -2.85
N LYS A 142 -12.12 -16.05 -2.25
CA LYS A 142 -13.03 -16.81 -1.39
C LYS A 142 -14.17 -17.51 -2.15
N MET A 143 -13.90 -17.94 -3.36
CA MET A 143 -14.84 -18.78 -4.12
C MET A 143 -15.16 -20.12 -3.43
N ASP A 144 -14.37 -20.50 -2.40
CA ASP A 144 -14.63 -21.64 -1.52
C ASP A 144 -15.77 -21.42 -0.51
N ARG A 145 -16.38 -20.24 -0.52
CA ARG A 145 -17.55 -19.87 0.30
C ARG A 145 -18.72 -19.49 -0.58
N ASP A 146 -19.91 -19.42 0.00
CA ASP A 146 -21.08 -18.92 -0.70
C ASP A 146 -20.78 -17.52 -1.25
N ALA A 147 -20.76 -17.40 -2.57
CA ALA A 147 -20.40 -16.19 -3.29
C ALA A 147 -21.63 -15.59 -3.99
N LYS A 148 -21.56 -14.31 -4.32
CA LYS A 148 -22.48 -13.71 -5.29
C LYS A 148 -22.28 -14.34 -6.67
N ASP A 149 -23.26 -14.18 -7.54
CA ASP A 149 -23.14 -14.57 -8.95
C ASP A 149 -21.91 -13.89 -9.59
N SER A 150 -21.21 -14.63 -10.47
CA SER A 150 -19.95 -14.14 -11.04
C SER A 150 -20.15 -12.96 -11.99
N PHE A 151 -21.26 -12.91 -12.74
CA PHE A 151 -21.60 -11.76 -13.58
C PHE A 151 -22.03 -10.57 -12.73
N GLU A 152 -22.78 -10.80 -11.63
CA GLU A 152 -23.09 -9.72 -10.66
C GLU A 152 -21.82 -9.10 -10.08
N LEU A 153 -20.80 -9.89 -9.78
CA LEU A 153 -19.52 -9.38 -9.28
C LEU A 153 -18.77 -8.54 -10.32
N LEU A 154 -18.81 -8.91 -11.60
CA LEU A 154 -18.24 -8.09 -12.67
C LEU A 154 -19.00 -6.77 -12.82
N ASP A 155 -20.33 -6.81 -12.83
CA ASP A 155 -21.19 -5.63 -12.92
C ASP A 155 -20.98 -4.68 -11.72
N ASP A 156 -20.85 -5.23 -10.51
CA ASP A 156 -20.53 -4.45 -9.31
C ASP A 156 -19.19 -3.69 -9.44
N ILE A 157 -18.15 -4.34 -9.99
CA ILE A 157 -16.87 -3.71 -10.25
C ILE A 157 -17.02 -2.58 -11.27
N GLU A 158 -17.70 -2.85 -12.40
CA GLU A 158 -17.88 -1.88 -13.48
C GLU A 158 -18.73 -0.68 -13.05
N THR A 159 -19.84 -0.95 -12.36
CA THR A 159 -20.78 0.10 -11.93
C THR A 159 -20.21 0.96 -10.79
N VAL A 160 -19.60 0.32 -9.78
CA VAL A 160 -19.14 1.04 -8.58
C VAL A 160 -17.79 1.73 -8.81
N LEU A 161 -16.88 1.09 -9.54
CA LEU A 161 -15.54 1.63 -9.77
C LEU A 161 -15.39 2.39 -11.09
N GLY A 162 -16.25 2.13 -12.06
CA GLY A 162 -16.20 2.77 -13.38
C GLY A 162 -15.06 2.25 -14.26
N ILE A 163 -14.56 1.04 -14.01
CA ILE A 163 -13.53 0.36 -14.81
C ILE A 163 -14.13 -0.85 -15.50
N ARG A 164 -13.81 -1.05 -16.77
CA ARG A 164 -14.24 -2.25 -17.50
C ARG A 164 -13.52 -3.48 -16.99
N THR A 165 -14.14 -4.66 -17.13
CA THR A 165 -13.60 -5.94 -16.67
C THR A 165 -13.34 -6.90 -17.83
N CYS A 166 -12.25 -7.67 -17.72
CA CYS A 166 -11.93 -8.76 -18.64
C CYS A 166 -11.61 -10.02 -17.81
N PRO A 167 -12.55 -10.95 -17.65
CA PRO A 167 -12.28 -12.19 -16.92
C PRO A 167 -11.30 -13.07 -17.70
N ILE A 168 -10.20 -13.43 -17.05
CA ILE A 168 -9.13 -14.27 -17.61
C ILE A 168 -9.41 -15.75 -17.32
N ASN A 169 -9.98 -16.02 -16.16
CA ASN A 169 -10.51 -17.33 -15.81
C ASN A 169 -11.96 -17.22 -15.35
N TRP A 170 -12.66 -18.36 -15.28
CA TRP A 170 -14.05 -18.41 -14.86
C TRP A 170 -14.29 -19.53 -13.84
N PRO A 171 -15.01 -19.29 -12.74
CA PRO A 171 -15.21 -20.28 -11.70
C PRO A 171 -16.27 -21.30 -12.10
N ILE A 172 -16.14 -22.54 -11.63
CA ILE A 172 -17.12 -23.62 -11.81
C ILE A 172 -17.79 -23.85 -10.46
N GLY A 173 -18.96 -23.26 -10.27
CA GLY A 173 -19.67 -23.25 -9.01
C GLY A 173 -19.03 -22.34 -7.96
N SER A 174 -19.60 -22.33 -6.74
CA SER A 174 -19.09 -21.58 -5.58
C SER A 174 -19.33 -22.35 -4.28
N GLY A 175 -18.67 -21.96 -3.20
CA GLY A 175 -18.82 -22.59 -1.89
C GLY A 175 -18.45 -24.07 -1.92
N LYS A 176 -19.36 -24.92 -1.47
CA LYS A 176 -19.16 -26.39 -1.46
C LYS A 176 -19.22 -27.01 -2.86
N GLU A 177 -19.83 -26.31 -3.79
CA GLU A 177 -19.96 -26.73 -5.19
C GLU A 177 -18.82 -26.22 -6.07
N PHE A 178 -17.87 -25.46 -5.53
CA PHE A 178 -16.70 -25.00 -6.24
C PHE A 178 -15.80 -26.17 -6.66
N LYS A 179 -15.77 -26.47 -7.98
CA LYS A 179 -15.07 -27.63 -8.56
C LYS A 179 -13.77 -27.28 -9.25
N GLY A 180 -13.63 -26.06 -9.72
CA GLY A 180 -12.45 -25.64 -10.47
C GLY A 180 -12.63 -24.28 -11.11
N ILE A 181 -11.73 -23.98 -12.02
CA ILE A 181 -11.76 -22.79 -12.85
C ILE A 181 -11.53 -23.15 -14.32
N PHE A 182 -12.21 -22.46 -15.21
CA PHE A 182 -11.95 -22.51 -16.65
C PHE A 182 -10.93 -21.42 -16.99
N ASP A 183 -9.79 -21.81 -17.55
CA ASP A 183 -8.78 -20.91 -18.11
C ASP A 183 -9.21 -20.49 -19.52
N ARG A 184 -9.66 -19.25 -19.68
CA ARG A 184 -10.18 -18.75 -20.97
C ARG A 184 -9.09 -18.63 -22.04
N LYS A 185 -7.84 -18.39 -21.65
CA LYS A 185 -6.71 -18.29 -22.58
C LYS A 185 -6.24 -19.68 -23.06
N ALA A 186 -6.10 -20.63 -22.15
CA ALA A 186 -5.68 -21.99 -22.46
C ALA A 186 -6.83 -22.86 -22.98
N LYS A 187 -8.09 -22.45 -22.78
CA LYS A 187 -9.32 -23.21 -23.08
C LYS A 187 -9.36 -24.57 -22.36
N THR A 188 -8.88 -24.61 -21.12
CA THR A 188 -8.83 -25.80 -20.26
C THR A 188 -9.53 -25.55 -18.94
N VAL A 189 -10.07 -26.63 -18.36
CA VAL A 189 -10.63 -26.63 -17.00
C VAL A 189 -9.59 -27.17 -16.06
N ARG A 190 -9.25 -26.39 -15.04
CA ARG A 190 -8.39 -26.81 -13.93
C ARG A 190 -9.26 -27.18 -12.73
N THR A 191 -9.24 -28.45 -12.34
CA THR A 191 -9.96 -28.96 -11.17
C THR A 191 -9.04 -29.00 -9.95
N PHE A 192 -9.62 -28.93 -8.77
CA PHE A 192 -8.91 -28.92 -7.50
C PHE A 192 -9.43 -30.02 -6.59
N GLU A 193 -8.52 -30.84 -6.05
CA GLU A 193 -8.86 -31.73 -4.95
C GLU A 193 -8.70 -30.98 -3.61
N ALA A 194 -9.72 -31.07 -2.76
CA ALA A 194 -9.71 -30.44 -1.46
C ALA A 194 -8.60 -31.07 -0.58
N VAL A 195 -7.54 -30.33 -0.31
CA VAL A 195 -6.48 -30.74 0.61
C VAL A 195 -6.87 -30.39 2.03
N SER A 196 -6.86 -31.34 2.94
CA SER A 196 -7.30 -31.21 4.34
C SER A 196 -6.44 -30.30 5.21
N THR A 197 -5.36 -29.71 4.68
CA THR A 197 -4.44 -28.83 5.42
C THR A 197 -4.07 -27.60 4.61
N GLY A 198 -4.55 -26.45 5.05
CA GLY A 198 -4.34 -25.13 4.43
C GLY A 198 -2.89 -24.61 4.35
N GLY A 199 -1.90 -25.47 4.52
CA GLY A 199 -0.47 -25.16 4.44
C GLY A 199 0.29 -25.77 3.26
N ALA A 200 -0.40 -26.51 2.37
CA ALA A 200 0.25 -27.17 1.23
C ALA A 200 0.55 -26.19 0.08
N LYS A 201 1.62 -26.48 -0.67
CA LYS A 201 2.05 -25.70 -1.84
C LYS A 201 1.05 -25.75 -3.00
N SER A 202 0.29 -26.84 -3.15
CA SER A 202 -0.75 -27.00 -4.16
C SER A 202 -1.82 -27.95 -3.66
N ALA A 203 -3.08 -27.66 -3.97
CA ALA A 203 -4.07 -28.72 -4.18
C ALA A 203 -3.55 -29.59 -5.34
N ALA A 204 -3.90 -30.87 -5.39
CA ALA A 204 -3.64 -31.65 -6.58
C ALA A 204 -4.48 -31.02 -7.72
N GLU A 205 -3.79 -30.40 -8.66
CA GLU A 205 -4.40 -29.70 -9.79
C GLU A 205 -4.31 -30.59 -11.02
N THR A 206 -5.40 -30.71 -11.76
CA THR A 206 -5.44 -31.47 -13.00
C THR A 206 -6.14 -30.63 -14.07
N ASP A 207 -5.49 -30.49 -15.22
CA ASP A 207 -6.04 -29.79 -16.38
C ASP A 207 -6.73 -30.75 -17.31
N TYR A 208 -7.94 -30.38 -17.73
CA TYR A 208 -8.75 -31.11 -18.68
C TYR A 208 -9.15 -30.21 -19.86
N ALA A 209 -9.23 -30.75 -21.07
CA ALA A 209 -9.93 -30.07 -22.14
C ALA A 209 -11.43 -29.98 -21.77
N ILE A 210 -12.11 -28.93 -22.24
CA ILE A 210 -13.51 -28.72 -21.86
C ILE A 210 -14.42 -29.87 -22.36
N ASP A 211 -14.04 -30.51 -23.44
CA ASP A 211 -14.75 -31.65 -24.06
C ASP A 211 -14.26 -33.03 -23.57
N ASP A 212 -13.33 -33.06 -22.58
CA ASP A 212 -12.80 -34.31 -22.04
C ASP A 212 -13.89 -35.07 -21.27
N PRO A 213 -14.14 -36.35 -21.62
CA PRO A 213 -15.15 -37.17 -20.93
C PRO A 213 -14.88 -37.39 -19.43
N GLU A 214 -13.60 -37.31 -18.99
CA GLU A 214 -13.22 -37.43 -17.59
C GLU A 214 -13.70 -36.21 -16.80
N LEU A 215 -13.73 -35.03 -17.40
CA LEU A 215 -14.22 -33.80 -16.75
C LEU A 215 -15.69 -33.97 -16.31
N ARG A 216 -16.54 -34.59 -17.13
CA ARG A 216 -17.96 -34.86 -16.78
C ARG A 216 -18.14 -35.86 -15.62
N LYS A 217 -17.11 -36.63 -15.27
CA LYS A 217 -17.17 -37.49 -14.09
C LYS A 217 -16.86 -36.73 -12.80
N ILE A 218 -16.14 -35.59 -12.90
CA ILE A 218 -15.67 -34.78 -11.78
C ILE A 218 -16.62 -33.60 -11.53
N VAL A 219 -17.03 -32.91 -12.59
CA VAL A 219 -17.96 -31.78 -12.56
C VAL A 219 -19.38 -32.30 -12.79
N PRO A 220 -20.34 -32.07 -11.89
CA PRO A 220 -21.74 -32.43 -12.09
C PRO A 220 -22.31 -31.84 -13.38
N ASP A 221 -23.21 -32.58 -14.05
CA ASP A 221 -23.76 -32.20 -15.35
C ASP A 221 -24.40 -30.79 -15.34
N ASN A 222 -25.11 -30.42 -14.27
CA ASN A 222 -25.71 -29.10 -14.15
C ASN A 222 -24.66 -27.97 -14.11
N LEU A 223 -23.53 -28.17 -13.43
CA LEU A 223 -22.44 -27.18 -13.39
C LEU A 223 -21.64 -27.14 -14.69
N TYR A 224 -21.53 -28.28 -15.36
CA TYR A 224 -20.89 -28.34 -16.67
C TYR A 224 -21.71 -27.61 -17.73
N ASP A 225 -23.02 -27.87 -17.80
CA ASP A 225 -23.91 -27.20 -18.74
C ASP A 225 -23.98 -25.70 -18.48
N GLN A 226 -24.06 -25.30 -17.20
CA GLN A 226 -23.96 -23.89 -16.80
C GLN A 226 -22.64 -23.27 -17.27
N LEU A 227 -21.49 -23.93 -17.06
CA LEU A 227 -20.19 -23.45 -17.53
C LEU A 227 -20.17 -23.20 -19.05
N VAL A 228 -20.72 -24.11 -19.83
CA VAL A 228 -20.75 -23.96 -21.29
C VAL A 228 -21.58 -22.75 -21.70
N ASP A 229 -22.77 -22.58 -21.11
CA ASP A 229 -23.64 -21.42 -21.37
C ASP A 229 -22.98 -20.12 -20.97
N GLU A 230 -22.32 -20.08 -19.80
CA GLU A 230 -21.60 -18.90 -19.29
C GLU A 230 -20.38 -18.54 -20.16
N ILE A 231 -19.65 -19.53 -20.70
CA ILE A 231 -18.51 -19.27 -21.62
C ILE A 231 -19.05 -18.66 -22.92
N GLU A 232 -20.15 -19.13 -23.45
CA GLU A 232 -20.76 -18.58 -24.67
C GLU A 232 -21.18 -17.11 -24.45
N LEU A 233 -21.78 -16.81 -23.30
CA LEU A 233 -22.12 -15.43 -22.89
C LEU A 233 -20.88 -14.55 -22.77
N LEU A 234 -19.83 -15.06 -22.13
CA LEU A 234 -18.57 -14.31 -21.95
C LEU A 234 -17.88 -14.03 -23.29
N ASP A 235 -17.84 -14.98 -24.18
CA ASP A 235 -17.21 -14.82 -25.50
C ASP A 235 -18.01 -13.82 -26.39
N GLY A 236 -19.32 -13.64 -26.12
CA GLY A 236 -20.17 -12.68 -26.82
C GLY A 236 -20.27 -11.28 -26.17
N ALA A 237 -20.08 -11.15 -24.85
CA ALA A 237 -20.40 -9.94 -24.13
C ALA A 237 -19.23 -9.33 -23.32
N SER A 238 -18.17 -10.09 -23.00
CA SER A 238 -17.04 -9.55 -22.25
C SER A 238 -16.07 -8.77 -23.16
N ASP A 239 -15.40 -7.77 -22.56
CA ASP A 239 -14.30 -7.09 -23.26
C ASP A 239 -13.15 -8.07 -23.56
N GLU A 240 -12.53 -7.90 -24.72
CA GLU A 240 -11.28 -8.59 -25.05
C GLU A 240 -10.12 -7.99 -24.24
N LEU A 241 -9.11 -8.81 -23.96
CA LEU A 241 -7.92 -8.36 -23.25
C LEU A 241 -7.13 -7.38 -24.11
N ASP A 242 -7.15 -6.12 -23.71
CA ASP A 242 -6.42 -5.03 -24.32
C ASP A 242 -5.39 -4.44 -23.32
N MET A 243 -4.12 -4.75 -23.54
CA MET A 243 -3.06 -4.32 -22.63
C MET A 243 -2.83 -2.80 -22.65
N GLU A 244 -3.20 -2.09 -23.72
CA GLU A 244 -3.14 -0.64 -23.74
C GLU A 244 -4.21 -0.04 -22.81
N LYS A 245 -5.42 -0.55 -22.83
CA LYS A 245 -6.49 -0.16 -21.89
C LYS A 245 -6.13 -0.54 -20.44
N VAL A 246 -5.51 -1.70 -20.22
CA VAL A 246 -5.03 -2.11 -18.88
C VAL A 246 -3.99 -1.12 -18.38
N SER A 247 -3.01 -0.74 -19.19
CA SER A 247 -1.97 0.21 -18.80
C SER A 247 -2.51 1.62 -18.50
N LYS A 248 -3.63 2.00 -19.12
CA LYS A 248 -4.33 3.27 -18.89
C LYS A 248 -5.27 3.23 -17.67
N GLY A 249 -5.50 2.06 -17.08
CA GLY A 249 -6.47 1.86 -15.99
C GLY A 249 -7.94 1.92 -16.45
N GLU A 250 -8.21 1.65 -17.72
CA GLU A 250 -9.56 1.61 -18.31
C GLU A 250 -10.17 0.20 -18.29
N LEU A 251 -9.31 -0.82 -18.23
CA LEU A 251 -9.68 -2.24 -18.20
C LEU A 251 -8.92 -2.96 -17.10
N SER A 252 -9.61 -3.79 -16.32
CA SER A 252 -9.00 -4.65 -15.30
C SER A 252 -9.13 -6.12 -15.70
N PRO A 253 -8.02 -6.85 -15.87
CA PRO A 253 -8.05 -8.30 -15.94
C PRO A 253 -8.56 -8.88 -14.61
N VAL A 254 -9.57 -9.77 -14.68
CA VAL A 254 -10.24 -10.36 -13.50
C VAL A 254 -9.93 -11.83 -13.39
N PHE A 255 -9.60 -12.24 -12.17
CA PHE A 255 -9.32 -13.63 -11.82
C PHE A 255 -10.19 -14.07 -10.64
N PHE A 256 -10.73 -15.26 -10.70
CA PHE A 256 -11.47 -15.89 -9.62
C PHE A 256 -10.63 -16.97 -8.94
N GLY A 257 -10.76 -17.10 -7.62
CA GLY A 257 -10.04 -18.13 -6.89
C GLY A 257 -10.30 -18.14 -5.37
N SER A 258 -9.51 -18.93 -4.67
CA SER A 258 -9.50 -19.01 -3.20
C SER A 258 -8.07 -19.04 -2.68
N ALA A 259 -7.66 -17.94 -2.04
CA ALA A 259 -6.34 -17.87 -1.43
C ALA A 259 -6.19 -18.89 -0.28
N LEU A 260 -7.26 -19.16 0.48
CA LEU A 260 -7.22 -20.12 1.59
C LEU A 260 -6.89 -21.53 1.11
N ASN A 261 -7.59 -22.00 0.08
CA ASN A 261 -7.45 -23.34 -0.47
C ASN A 261 -6.43 -23.42 -1.61
N THR A 262 -5.78 -22.30 -1.94
CA THR A 262 -4.74 -22.20 -2.98
C THR A 262 -5.29 -22.35 -4.42
N PHE A 263 -6.60 -22.18 -4.63
CA PHE A 263 -7.25 -22.36 -5.94
C PHE A 263 -7.06 -21.12 -6.82
N GLY A 264 -6.63 -21.32 -8.07
CA GLY A 264 -6.46 -20.27 -9.06
C GLY A 264 -5.25 -19.35 -8.84
N ILE A 265 -4.43 -19.58 -7.81
CA ILE A 265 -3.27 -18.71 -7.48
C ILE A 265 -2.17 -18.84 -8.53
N GLU A 266 -1.87 -20.07 -8.96
CA GLU A 266 -0.82 -20.31 -9.96
C GLU A 266 -1.17 -19.70 -11.31
N ILE A 267 -2.43 -19.88 -11.77
CA ILE A 267 -2.94 -19.26 -13.01
C ILE A 267 -2.87 -17.72 -12.89
N PHE A 268 -3.29 -17.17 -11.73
CA PHE A 268 -3.17 -15.74 -11.49
C PHE A 268 -1.72 -15.27 -11.60
N LEU A 269 -0.79 -15.89 -10.88
CA LEU A 269 0.62 -15.48 -10.89
C LEU A 269 1.21 -15.54 -12.30
N LYS A 270 0.98 -16.63 -13.02
CA LYS A 270 1.48 -16.81 -14.38
C LYS A 270 1.03 -15.67 -15.30
N TYR A 271 -0.27 -15.45 -15.41
CA TYR A 271 -0.80 -14.43 -16.33
C TYR A 271 -0.56 -13.02 -15.83
N PHE A 272 -0.63 -12.77 -14.51
CA PHE A 272 -0.29 -11.48 -13.93
C PHE A 272 1.15 -11.05 -14.27
N LEU A 273 2.13 -11.95 -14.13
CA LEU A 273 3.53 -11.66 -14.43
C LEU A 273 3.78 -11.42 -15.93
N GLU A 274 3.04 -12.11 -16.81
CA GLU A 274 3.09 -11.87 -18.25
C GLU A 274 2.48 -10.52 -18.64
N MET A 275 1.35 -10.12 -18.00
CA MET A 275 0.59 -8.92 -18.33
C MET A 275 1.13 -7.66 -17.66
N THR A 276 1.73 -7.79 -16.48
CA THR A 276 2.22 -6.64 -15.73
C THR A 276 3.49 -6.08 -16.34
N SER A 277 3.59 -4.75 -16.40
CA SER A 277 4.73 -4.07 -17.00
C SER A 277 6.00 -4.18 -16.14
N SER A 278 7.16 -4.05 -16.78
CA SER A 278 8.40 -3.68 -16.12
C SER A 278 8.28 -2.32 -15.42
N PRO A 279 9.27 -1.90 -14.61
CA PRO A 279 9.21 -0.64 -13.88
C PRO A 279 8.82 0.55 -14.75
N LEU A 280 7.88 1.35 -14.25
CA LEU A 280 7.35 2.52 -14.96
C LEU A 280 8.25 3.74 -14.79
N PRO A 281 8.33 4.64 -15.81
CA PRO A 281 8.99 5.93 -15.69
C PRO A 281 8.37 6.79 -14.58
N ARG A 282 9.20 7.63 -13.93
CA ARG A 282 8.76 8.49 -12.84
C ARG A 282 9.01 9.96 -13.12
N MET A 283 8.02 10.81 -12.81
CA MET A 283 8.11 12.25 -12.99
C MET A 283 9.05 12.90 -11.96
N SER A 284 9.92 13.79 -12.43
CA SER A 284 10.75 14.68 -11.63
C SER A 284 10.55 16.13 -12.05
N ASP A 285 11.19 17.06 -11.33
CA ASP A 285 11.22 18.49 -11.71
C ASP A 285 11.96 18.78 -13.03
N GLU A 286 12.81 17.87 -13.48
CA GLU A 286 13.48 17.92 -14.79
C GLU A 286 12.74 17.13 -15.90
N GLY A 287 11.59 16.49 -15.57
CA GLY A 287 10.78 15.69 -16.50
C GLY A 287 10.75 14.22 -16.15
N LEU A 288 10.34 13.40 -17.11
CA LEU A 288 10.14 11.96 -16.92
C LEU A 288 11.48 11.20 -16.93
N ILE A 289 11.77 10.49 -15.88
CA ILE A 289 12.98 9.67 -15.74
C ILE A 289 12.66 8.22 -16.12
N ASP A 290 13.33 7.73 -17.17
CA ASP A 290 13.20 6.35 -17.66
C ASP A 290 13.95 5.39 -16.74
N PRO A 291 13.35 4.25 -16.33
CA PRO A 291 14.01 3.22 -15.53
C PRO A 291 15.31 2.67 -16.13
N VAL A 292 15.42 2.63 -17.45
CA VAL A 292 16.62 2.13 -18.18
C VAL A 292 17.74 3.17 -18.24
N SER A 293 17.49 4.42 -17.83
CA SER A 293 18.53 5.46 -17.75
C SER A 293 19.68 5.01 -16.88
N GLU A 294 20.93 5.17 -17.34
CA GLU A 294 22.13 4.70 -16.63
C GLU A 294 22.35 5.32 -15.24
N PRO A 295 22.06 6.61 -15.00
CA PRO A 295 22.22 7.17 -13.66
C PRO A 295 21.25 6.52 -12.66
N PHE A 296 21.81 6.01 -11.57
CA PHE A 296 20.99 5.54 -10.44
C PHE A 296 20.19 6.68 -9.84
N SER A 297 18.93 6.40 -9.58
CA SER A 297 18.09 7.24 -8.72
C SER A 297 17.09 6.42 -7.94
N ALA A 298 16.68 6.95 -6.80
CA ALA A 298 15.70 6.34 -5.90
C ALA A 298 14.95 7.42 -5.11
N PHE A 299 13.83 7.05 -4.52
CA PHE A 299 13.16 7.89 -3.53
C PHE A 299 12.78 7.10 -2.29
N VAL A 300 12.74 7.78 -1.15
CA VAL A 300 12.34 7.22 0.14
C VAL A 300 10.82 7.26 0.26
N PHE A 301 10.16 6.11 0.32
CA PHE A 301 8.71 6.07 0.49
C PHE A 301 8.27 5.65 1.89
N LYS A 302 9.14 5.03 2.66
CA LYS A 302 8.85 4.53 3.99
C LYS A 302 10.08 4.59 4.90
N ILE A 303 9.84 4.91 6.17
CA ILE A 303 10.85 4.81 7.23
C ILE A 303 10.25 3.95 8.35
N GLN A 304 11.05 3.02 8.87
CA GLN A 304 10.63 2.13 9.94
C GLN A 304 11.72 2.03 11.01
N ALA A 305 11.36 2.31 12.26
CA ALA A 305 12.26 2.15 13.40
C ALA A 305 11.92 0.91 14.21
N ASN A 306 12.92 0.43 14.99
CA ASN A 306 12.78 -0.65 15.95
C ASN A 306 12.26 -1.98 15.37
N MET A 307 12.52 -2.27 14.09
CA MET A 307 12.19 -3.57 13.50
C MET A 307 12.89 -4.73 14.22
N ASN A 308 14.09 -4.47 14.75
CA ASN A 308 14.78 -5.39 15.65
C ASN A 308 14.84 -4.79 17.06
N LYS A 309 14.13 -5.40 18.01
CA LYS A 309 14.09 -4.95 19.42
C LYS A 309 15.49 -4.91 20.08
N ALA A 310 16.42 -5.75 19.61
CA ALA A 310 17.77 -5.83 20.17
C ALA A 310 18.69 -4.69 19.71
N HIS A 311 18.47 -4.13 18.51
CA HIS A 311 19.41 -3.18 17.89
C HIS A 311 18.89 -1.76 17.74
N ARG A 312 17.59 -1.50 18.00
CA ARG A 312 16.94 -0.18 17.84
C ARG A 312 17.31 0.48 16.52
N ASP A 313 17.26 -0.32 15.45
CA ASP A 313 17.58 0.09 14.10
C ASP A 313 16.50 1.02 13.53
N ARG A 314 16.92 1.89 12.61
CA ARG A 314 16.03 2.68 11.76
C ARG A 314 16.41 2.40 10.32
N ILE A 315 15.42 2.02 9.50
CA ILE A 315 15.60 1.66 8.11
C ILE A 315 14.77 2.60 7.24
N ALA A 316 15.40 3.18 6.23
CA ALA A 316 14.73 3.88 5.15
C ALA A 316 14.55 2.93 3.97
N PHE A 317 13.30 2.77 3.53
CA PHE A 317 12.95 1.98 2.35
C PHE A 317 12.94 2.89 1.12
N MET A 318 13.74 2.52 0.15
CA MET A 318 13.92 3.27 -1.09
C MET A 318 13.44 2.45 -2.28
N ARG A 319 12.61 3.03 -3.13
CA ARG A 319 12.30 2.50 -4.45
C ARG A 319 13.34 3.01 -5.44
N ILE A 320 14.02 2.10 -6.13
CA ILE A 320 14.95 2.45 -7.21
C ILE A 320 14.13 2.78 -8.45
N CYS A 321 14.29 3.99 -8.98
CA CYS A 321 13.54 4.51 -10.11
C CYS A 321 14.28 4.41 -11.43
N SER A 322 15.61 4.53 -11.41
CA SER A 322 16.42 4.40 -12.63
C SER A 322 17.78 3.74 -12.37
N GLY A 323 18.30 3.09 -13.39
CA GLY A 323 19.63 2.57 -13.45
C GLY A 323 19.94 1.43 -12.47
N LYS A 324 21.21 1.38 -12.08
CA LYS A 324 21.76 0.34 -11.21
C LYS A 324 22.36 0.95 -9.94
N PHE A 325 21.88 0.53 -8.79
CA PHE A 325 22.50 0.80 -7.50
C PHE A 325 23.76 -0.07 -7.30
N ASN A 326 24.79 0.54 -6.71
CA ASN A 326 26.01 -0.17 -6.29
C ASN A 326 26.41 0.33 -4.89
N ALA A 327 26.53 -0.59 -3.94
CA ALA A 327 26.81 -0.29 -2.54
C ALA A 327 28.18 0.38 -2.30
N ASP A 328 29.14 0.21 -3.21
CA ASP A 328 30.47 0.79 -3.10
C ASP A 328 30.55 2.24 -3.57
N LYS A 329 29.53 2.72 -4.29
CA LYS A 329 29.50 4.09 -4.82
C LYS A 329 28.82 5.06 -3.87
N ASP A 330 29.31 6.30 -3.90
CA ASP A 330 28.64 7.43 -3.24
C ASP A 330 27.37 7.79 -3.99
N VAL A 331 26.38 8.22 -3.25
CA VAL A 331 25.13 8.79 -3.76
C VAL A 331 24.99 10.25 -3.33
N TYR A 332 24.08 10.97 -3.94
CA TYR A 332 23.76 12.34 -3.63
C TYR A 332 22.34 12.44 -3.04
N HIS A 333 22.23 12.94 -1.83
CA HIS A 333 20.95 13.24 -1.18
C HIS A 333 20.51 14.64 -1.57
N VAL A 334 19.49 14.75 -2.40
CA VAL A 334 19.10 16.01 -3.07
C VAL A 334 18.68 17.07 -2.06
N GLN A 335 17.77 16.73 -1.13
CA GLN A 335 17.22 17.69 -0.16
C GLN A 335 18.27 18.28 0.78
N SER A 336 19.30 17.52 1.18
CA SER A 336 20.38 18.05 2.02
C SER A 336 21.55 18.61 1.25
N GLY A 337 21.62 18.38 -0.08
CA GLY A 337 22.74 18.81 -0.91
C GLY A 337 24.07 18.10 -0.61
N ARG A 338 24.04 16.89 -0.04
CA ARG A 338 25.23 16.18 0.46
C ARG A 338 25.47 14.88 -0.28
N LYS A 339 26.74 14.57 -0.50
CA LYS A 339 27.18 13.23 -0.88
C LYS A 339 27.25 12.36 0.36
N LEU A 340 26.78 11.11 0.24
CA LEU A 340 26.84 10.12 1.31
C LEU A 340 26.94 8.72 0.74
N LYS A 341 27.33 7.75 1.56
CA LYS A 341 27.30 6.34 1.23
C LYS A 341 26.13 5.68 1.96
N LEU A 342 25.33 4.90 1.24
CA LEU A 342 24.21 4.17 1.85
C LEU A 342 24.76 3.04 2.73
N SER A 343 24.39 3.06 4.01
CA SER A 343 24.89 2.08 4.98
C SER A 343 24.06 0.81 4.96
N GLN A 344 24.73 -0.34 4.92
CA GLN A 344 24.13 -1.66 5.02
C GLN A 344 22.88 -1.83 4.13
N PRO A 345 23.00 -1.61 2.80
CA PRO A 345 21.87 -1.80 1.93
C PRO A 345 21.45 -3.27 1.95
N GLN A 346 20.16 -3.51 2.13
CA GLN A 346 19.60 -4.84 2.29
C GLN A 346 18.31 -4.99 1.52
N GLN A 347 18.07 -6.19 1.06
CA GLN A 347 16.78 -6.65 0.57
C GLN A 347 16.10 -7.47 1.65
N ILE A 348 14.76 -7.39 1.68
CA ILE A 348 13.94 -8.14 2.63
C ILE A 348 13.33 -9.32 1.87
N MET A 349 13.91 -10.51 2.11
CA MET A 349 13.44 -11.77 1.55
C MET A 349 12.57 -12.47 2.61
N ALA A 350 11.25 -12.27 2.52
CA ALA A 350 10.33 -12.80 3.52
C ALA A 350 10.70 -12.35 4.97
N GLN A 351 11.24 -13.25 5.79
CA GLN A 351 11.69 -12.94 7.17
C GLN A 351 13.18 -12.59 7.25
N ASP A 352 13.96 -12.88 6.20
CA ASP A 352 15.40 -12.74 6.20
C ASP A 352 15.82 -11.41 5.55
N ARG A 353 16.83 -10.78 6.12
CA ARG A 353 17.48 -9.60 5.57
C ARG A 353 18.81 -10.00 4.97
N GLN A 354 19.00 -9.73 3.70
CA GLN A 354 20.25 -9.99 3.00
C GLN A 354 20.91 -8.67 2.62
N VAL A 355 22.18 -8.51 3.03
CA VAL A 355 22.99 -7.39 2.58
C VAL A 355 23.27 -7.57 1.08
N ILE A 356 23.03 -6.53 0.31
CA ILE A 356 23.18 -6.55 -1.14
C ILE A 356 24.29 -5.61 -1.58
N GLN A 357 24.91 -5.94 -2.72
CA GLN A 357 25.91 -5.10 -3.37
C GLN A 357 25.32 -4.32 -4.55
N GLU A 358 24.30 -4.87 -5.17
CA GLU A 358 23.69 -4.33 -6.38
C GLU A 358 22.18 -4.47 -6.32
N ALA A 359 21.49 -3.50 -6.92
CA ALA A 359 20.04 -3.52 -7.16
C ALA A 359 19.72 -2.68 -8.40
N TYR A 360 18.54 -2.84 -8.96
CA TYR A 360 18.19 -2.24 -10.25
C TYR A 360 16.86 -1.46 -10.12
N ALA A 361 16.58 -0.60 -11.10
CA ALA A 361 15.28 0.04 -11.18
C ALA A 361 14.15 -0.99 -11.07
N GLY A 362 13.18 -0.71 -10.24
CA GLY A 362 12.14 -1.67 -9.86
C GLY A 362 12.35 -2.28 -8.47
N ASP A 363 13.56 -2.45 -8.01
CA ASP A 363 13.83 -3.02 -6.69
C ASP A 363 13.48 -2.03 -5.56
N VAL A 364 13.14 -2.59 -4.42
CA VAL A 364 13.02 -1.87 -3.15
C VAL A 364 14.16 -2.32 -2.24
N ILE A 365 14.93 -1.36 -1.75
CA ILE A 365 16.03 -1.60 -0.81
C ILE A 365 15.77 -0.92 0.53
N GLY A 366 16.15 -1.57 1.62
CA GLY A 366 16.22 -0.95 2.94
C GLY A 366 17.66 -0.53 3.23
N VAL A 367 17.85 0.68 3.74
CA VAL A 367 19.17 1.16 4.17
C VAL A 367 19.12 1.59 5.63
N PHE A 368 20.20 1.32 6.36
CA PHE A 368 20.31 1.84 7.72
C PHE A 368 20.32 3.37 7.68
N ASP A 369 19.44 3.98 8.47
CA ASP A 369 19.27 5.42 8.53
C ASP A 369 19.64 5.96 9.91
N PRO A 370 20.73 6.71 10.05
CA PRO A 370 21.08 7.38 11.32
C PRO A 370 20.19 8.60 11.65
N GLY A 371 19.11 8.83 10.91
CA GLY A 371 18.22 9.97 11.08
C GLY A 371 18.42 11.07 10.03
N ILE A 372 18.93 10.71 8.86
CA ILE A 372 19.22 11.64 7.76
C ILE A 372 18.01 11.77 6.83
N PHE A 373 17.34 10.64 6.53
CA PHE A 373 16.30 10.58 5.53
C PHE A 373 14.92 10.97 6.06
N SER A 374 14.14 11.55 5.18
CA SER A 374 12.71 11.81 5.35
C SER A 374 11.91 11.11 4.23
N ILE A 375 10.64 10.82 4.48
CA ILE A 375 9.74 10.30 3.46
C ILE A 375 9.61 11.34 2.34
N GLY A 376 9.76 10.90 1.08
CA GLY A 376 9.77 11.75 -0.10
C GLY A 376 11.16 12.18 -0.58
N ASP A 377 12.21 11.95 0.21
CA ASP A 377 13.57 12.33 -0.19
C ASP A 377 14.02 11.61 -1.47
N THR A 378 14.72 12.35 -2.32
CA THR A 378 15.28 11.87 -3.58
C THR A 378 16.78 11.61 -3.43
N ILE A 379 17.20 10.45 -3.91
CA ILE A 379 18.59 10.00 -3.92
C ILE A 379 19.01 9.80 -5.37
N THR A 380 20.12 10.41 -5.78
CA THR A 380 20.64 10.31 -7.14
C THR A 380 22.14 9.98 -7.17
N MET A 381 22.70 9.79 -8.35
CA MET A 381 24.15 9.78 -8.53
C MET A 381 24.71 11.20 -8.37
N PRO A 382 25.94 11.35 -7.81
CA PRO A 382 26.60 12.66 -7.76
C PRO A 382 26.70 13.30 -9.16
N GLY A 383 26.23 14.55 -9.27
CA GLY A 383 26.14 15.28 -10.53
C GLY A 383 24.73 15.45 -11.07
N HIS A 384 23.79 14.67 -10.60
CA HIS A 384 22.36 14.77 -10.92
C HIS A 384 21.61 15.35 -9.71
N LYS A 385 20.78 16.38 -9.91
CA LYS A 385 20.14 17.12 -8.80
C LYS A 385 18.61 17.22 -8.92
N TYR A 386 18.03 16.51 -9.88
CA TYR A 386 16.58 16.50 -10.02
C TYR A 386 15.90 15.88 -8.79
N GLU A 387 14.70 16.34 -8.51
CA GLU A 387 13.88 15.92 -7.38
C GLU A 387 12.61 15.25 -7.89
N TYR A 388 12.27 14.10 -7.37
CA TYR A 388 11.01 13.44 -7.64
C TYR A 388 9.87 14.17 -6.95
N GLU A 389 8.66 14.10 -7.53
CA GLU A 389 7.46 14.60 -6.87
C GLU A 389 7.36 14.03 -5.45
N GLY A 390 7.19 14.94 -4.49
CA GLY A 390 7.05 14.58 -3.08
C GLY A 390 5.84 13.70 -2.81
N ILE A 391 5.89 12.96 -1.71
CA ILE A 391 4.76 12.16 -1.23
C ILE A 391 3.87 13.07 -0.39
N PRO A 392 2.57 13.24 -0.76
CA PRO A 392 1.65 14.07 0.01
C PRO A 392 1.41 13.51 1.41
N THR A 393 1.27 14.41 2.37
CA THR A 393 0.91 14.09 3.75
C THR A 393 -0.59 14.34 3.95
N PHE A 394 -1.31 13.42 4.57
CA PHE A 394 -2.73 13.59 4.82
C PHE A 394 -2.97 14.55 5.98
N ALA A 395 -4.00 15.37 5.86
CA ALA A 395 -4.45 16.17 6.97
C ALA A 395 -4.99 15.29 8.09
N PRO A 396 -4.55 15.47 9.34
CA PRO A 396 -5.17 14.81 10.46
C PRO A 396 -6.63 15.22 10.64
N GLU A 397 -7.45 14.25 11.01
CA GLU A 397 -8.88 14.42 11.31
C GLU A 397 -9.17 14.28 12.82
N HIS A 398 -8.22 13.71 13.59
CA HIS A 398 -8.35 13.49 15.01
C HIS A 398 -7.13 14.03 15.75
N PHE A 399 -7.35 14.67 16.90
CA PHE A 399 -6.29 15.32 17.66
C PHE A 399 -6.35 14.93 19.13
N CYS A 400 -5.18 14.62 19.72
CA CYS A 400 -5.03 14.36 21.15
C CYS A 400 -3.85 15.14 21.71
N ARG A 401 -4.00 15.60 22.96
CA ARG A 401 -2.86 16.01 23.78
C ARG A 401 -2.20 14.77 24.38
N VAL A 402 -0.89 14.67 24.28
CA VAL A 402 -0.12 13.56 24.83
C VAL A 402 0.52 13.98 26.15
N ILE A 403 0.10 13.35 27.23
CA ILE A 403 0.61 13.60 28.58
C ILE A 403 1.53 12.45 28.98
N GLN A 404 2.79 12.77 29.23
CA GLN A 404 3.76 11.84 29.77
C GLN A 404 3.52 11.67 31.28
N LEU A 405 3.37 10.44 31.77
CA LEU A 405 3.09 10.17 33.18
C LEU A 405 4.36 10.16 34.06
N ASN A 406 5.51 9.81 33.49
CA ASN A 406 6.78 9.76 34.22
C ASN A 406 7.80 10.75 33.66
N SER A 407 8.02 11.88 34.34
CA SER A 407 8.94 12.93 33.93
C SER A 407 10.41 12.49 33.84
N MET A 408 10.82 11.45 34.58
CA MET A 408 12.20 10.92 34.54
C MET A 408 12.54 10.28 33.18
N LYS A 409 11.54 9.87 32.41
CA LYS A 409 11.71 9.27 31.08
C LYS A 409 11.55 10.27 29.93
N ARG A 410 11.73 11.58 30.21
CA ARG A 410 11.51 12.65 29.20
C ARG A 410 12.34 12.46 27.93
N LYS A 411 13.60 12.06 28.03
CA LYS A 411 14.46 11.85 26.86
C LYS A 411 13.94 10.71 25.97
N GLN A 412 13.54 9.59 26.60
CA GLN A 412 12.98 8.44 25.89
C GLN A 412 11.64 8.79 25.22
N PHE A 413 10.80 9.54 25.92
CA PHE A 413 9.52 10.02 25.40
C PHE A 413 9.71 10.89 24.16
N VAL A 414 10.54 11.94 24.24
CA VAL A 414 10.79 12.84 23.10
C VAL A 414 11.40 12.06 21.94
N LYS A 415 12.37 11.17 22.21
CA LYS A 415 12.94 10.32 21.17
C LYS A 415 11.88 9.43 20.51
N GLY A 416 11.05 8.75 21.31
CA GLY A 416 10.05 7.81 20.81
C GLY A 416 8.99 8.49 19.96
N ILE A 417 8.39 9.56 20.46
CA ILE A 417 7.32 10.26 19.75
C ILE A 417 7.84 10.90 18.44
N THR A 418 9.07 11.44 18.47
CA THR A 418 9.70 12.02 17.28
C THR A 418 9.99 10.93 16.23
N GLN A 419 10.51 9.78 16.63
CA GLN A 419 10.75 8.67 15.69
C GLN A 419 9.45 8.16 15.06
N ILE A 420 8.40 7.96 15.84
CA ILE A 420 7.09 7.52 15.35
C ILE A 420 6.50 8.54 14.36
N ALA A 421 6.70 9.85 14.63
CA ALA A 421 6.28 10.90 13.69
C ALA A 421 7.11 10.90 12.39
N GLN A 422 8.41 10.63 12.47
CA GLN A 422 9.28 10.54 11.30
C GLN A 422 8.98 9.31 10.41
N GLU A 423 8.39 8.27 10.99
CA GLU A 423 7.84 7.14 10.23
C GLU A 423 6.52 7.50 9.53
N GLY A 424 5.94 8.68 9.83
CA GLY A 424 4.67 9.14 9.31
C GLY A 424 3.44 8.48 9.93
N ALA A 425 3.60 7.75 11.04
CA ALA A 425 2.47 7.13 11.73
C ALA A 425 1.58 8.13 12.47
N ILE A 426 2.13 9.28 12.83
CA ILE A 426 1.47 10.40 13.50
C ILE A 426 2.05 11.73 13.01
N GLN A 427 1.33 12.82 13.24
CA GLN A 427 1.87 14.18 13.08
C GLN A 427 1.94 14.88 14.44
N ILE A 428 3.04 15.60 14.68
CA ILE A 428 3.28 16.31 15.94
C ILE A 428 3.12 17.80 15.74
N PHE A 429 2.37 18.41 16.64
CA PHE A 429 2.16 19.84 16.73
C PHE A 429 2.52 20.34 18.12
N GLN A 430 3.03 21.56 18.18
CA GLN A 430 3.45 22.22 19.41
C GLN A 430 2.72 23.55 19.56
N GLU A 431 2.34 23.91 20.77
CA GLU A 431 1.88 25.25 21.06
C GLU A 431 3.05 26.25 21.02
N PHE A 432 2.80 27.48 20.57
CA PHE A 432 3.85 28.48 20.41
C PHE A 432 4.57 28.81 21.73
N SER A 433 3.84 28.78 22.85
CA SER A 433 4.36 29.13 24.17
C SER A 433 4.96 27.98 24.97
N ALA A 434 4.58 26.72 24.64
CA ALA A 434 4.85 25.57 25.49
C ALA A 434 5.99 24.65 25.00
N GLY A 435 6.38 24.77 23.73
CA GLY A 435 7.40 23.93 23.10
C GLY A 435 7.08 22.43 23.23
N MET A 436 8.10 21.60 23.48
CA MET A 436 7.94 20.14 23.63
C MET A 436 7.33 19.72 24.99
N SER A 437 6.93 20.66 25.85
CA SER A 437 6.25 20.33 27.10
C SER A 437 4.78 19.93 26.89
N GLU A 438 4.14 20.52 25.90
CA GLU A 438 2.78 20.18 25.49
C GLU A 438 2.76 19.75 24.02
N ILE A 439 2.60 18.45 23.80
CA ILE A 439 2.57 17.87 22.47
C ILE A 439 1.13 17.57 22.10
N ILE A 440 0.71 18.07 20.95
CA ILE A 440 -0.52 17.66 20.29
C ILE A 440 -0.16 16.70 19.17
N VAL A 441 -0.84 15.57 19.13
CA VAL A 441 -0.69 14.59 18.06
C VAL A 441 -1.96 14.60 17.22
N GLY A 442 -1.77 14.69 15.90
CA GLY A 442 -2.80 14.53 14.91
C GLY A 442 -2.65 13.22 14.15
N VAL A 443 -3.76 12.56 13.85
CA VAL A 443 -3.84 11.30 13.11
C VAL A 443 -5.02 11.31 12.13
N VAL A 444 -4.94 10.49 11.09
CA VAL A 444 -6.03 10.31 10.12
C VAL A 444 -7.12 9.42 10.69
N GLY A 445 -6.75 8.39 11.46
CA GLY A 445 -7.70 7.46 12.08
C GLY A 445 -7.38 7.17 13.54
N VAL A 446 -8.41 6.91 14.33
CA VAL A 446 -8.30 6.78 15.80
C VAL A 446 -7.45 5.60 16.27
N LEU A 447 -7.36 4.51 15.49
CA LEU A 447 -6.50 3.37 15.84
C LEU A 447 -5.01 3.73 15.86
N GLN A 448 -4.58 4.78 15.16
CA GLN A 448 -3.20 5.26 15.22
C GLN A 448 -2.82 5.76 16.63
N PHE A 449 -3.77 6.26 17.42
CA PHE A 449 -3.52 6.60 18.83
C PHE A 449 -3.23 5.37 19.69
N ASP A 450 -3.91 4.27 19.45
CA ASP A 450 -3.66 3.01 20.16
C ASP A 450 -2.28 2.46 19.81
N VAL A 451 -1.91 2.53 18.53
CA VAL A 451 -0.56 2.16 18.07
C VAL A 451 0.51 3.04 18.70
N LEU A 452 0.29 4.37 18.73
CA LEU A 452 1.20 5.32 19.39
C LEU A 452 1.42 4.95 20.87
N LYS A 453 0.32 4.74 21.61
CA LYS A 453 0.37 4.38 23.02
C LYS A 453 1.12 3.07 23.23
N TYR A 454 0.74 2.03 22.49
CA TYR A 454 1.38 0.72 22.56
C TYR A 454 2.89 0.81 22.30
N ARG A 455 3.31 1.52 21.25
CA ARG A 455 4.72 1.66 20.90
C ARG A 455 5.51 2.45 21.93
N LEU A 456 4.98 3.58 22.43
CA LEU A 456 5.65 4.36 23.48
C LEU A 456 5.82 3.55 24.77
N GLU A 457 4.84 2.76 25.16
CA GLU A 457 4.90 1.92 26.36
C GLU A 457 5.85 0.73 26.19
N ASN A 458 5.77 -0.01 25.06
CA ASN A 458 6.47 -1.29 24.88
C ASN A 458 7.85 -1.18 24.22
N GLU A 459 8.07 -0.18 23.35
CA GLU A 459 9.36 0.02 22.67
C GLU A 459 10.25 1.03 23.39
N TYR A 460 9.65 2.08 23.96
CA TYR A 460 10.38 3.17 24.63
C TYR A 460 10.23 3.16 26.14
N GLY A 461 9.35 2.32 26.69
CA GLY A 461 9.07 2.19 28.11
C GLY A 461 8.45 3.44 28.73
N CYS A 462 7.71 4.23 27.97
CA CYS A 462 7.13 5.50 28.37
C CYS A 462 5.61 5.39 28.47
N GLU A 463 5.08 5.42 29.68
CA GLU A 463 3.64 5.47 29.92
C GLU A 463 3.09 6.85 29.61
N ILE A 464 1.98 6.88 28.87
CA ILE A 464 1.29 8.10 28.45
C ILE A 464 -0.21 8.06 28.72
N ARG A 465 -0.80 9.24 28.83
CA ARG A 465 -2.25 9.45 28.76
C ARG A 465 -2.56 10.32 27.55
N LEU A 466 -3.58 9.93 26.79
CA LEU A 466 -4.11 10.68 25.66
C LEU A 466 -5.39 11.41 26.09
N GLU A 467 -5.44 12.71 25.83
CA GLU A 467 -6.60 13.53 26.05
C GLU A 467 -7.13 14.03 24.71
N ALA A 468 -8.33 13.57 24.32
CA ALA A 468 -8.94 13.98 23.06
C ALA A 468 -9.19 15.50 23.03
N LEU A 469 -8.92 16.10 21.87
CA LEU A 469 -9.16 17.50 21.59
C LEU A 469 -10.33 17.63 20.59
N PRO A 470 -11.12 18.71 20.68
CA PRO A 470 -12.35 18.86 19.87
C PRO A 470 -12.08 19.41 18.46
N TYR A 471 -10.87 19.24 17.95
CA TYR A 471 -10.50 19.73 16.61
C TYR A 471 -10.65 18.62 15.59
N GLU A 472 -11.15 18.98 14.39
CA GLU A 472 -11.35 18.07 13.26
C GLU A 472 -10.64 18.56 11.99
N TYR A 473 -10.24 19.84 11.96
CA TYR A 473 -9.65 20.44 10.77
C TYR A 473 -8.35 21.15 11.11
N ILE A 474 -7.43 21.10 10.16
CA ILE A 474 -6.13 21.80 10.21
C ILE A 474 -5.93 22.64 8.95
N ARG A 475 -5.30 23.82 9.09
CA ARG A 475 -4.91 24.66 7.96
C ARG A 475 -3.52 25.24 8.20
N TRP A 476 -2.69 25.21 7.17
CA TRP A 476 -1.40 25.89 7.16
C TRP A 476 -1.61 27.38 6.89
N VAL A 477 -0.86 28.21 7.59
CA VAL A 477 -0.84 29.64 7.33
C VAL A 477 0.08 29.91 6.14
N GLY A 478 -0.42 30.61 5.11
CA GLY A 478 0.27 30.75 3.84
C GLY A 478 1.60 31.51 3.92
N ASP A 479 1.67 32.51 4.78
CA ASP A 479 2.92 33.23 5.09
C ASP A 479 3.48 32.76 6.46
N PRO A 480 4.61 32.03 6.47
CA PRO A 480 5.25 31.59 7.73
C PRO A 480 5.63 32.72 8.68
N SER A 481 5.74 33.97 8.20
CA SER A 481 6.04 35.14 9.02
C SER A 481 4.82 35.70 9.76
N THR A 482 3.61 35.21 9.46
CA THR A 482 2.38 35.65 10.09
C THR A 482 2.36 35.33 11.59
N ASP A 483 2.17 36.36 12.41
CA ASP A 483 1.98 36.18 13.85
C ASP A 483 0.55 35.69 14.16
N VAL A 484 0.41 34.37 14.16
CA VAL A 484 -0.89 33.69 14.41
C VAL A 484 -1.49 33.99 15.79
N THR A 485 -0.69 34.55 16.73
CA THR A 485 -1.19 34.91 18.06
C THR A 485 -2.00 36.20 18.06
N LYS A 486 -1.90 37.02 16.99
CA LYS A 486 -2.60 38.29 16.79
C LYS A 486 -3.85 38.19 15.93
N LEU A 487 -4.19 36.99 15.44
CA LEU A 487 -5.37 36.79 14.60
C LEU A 487 -6.68 37.04 15.39
N LYS A 488 -7.67 37.58 14.68
CA LYS A 488 -9.01 37.83 15.24
C LYS A 488 -9.85 36.57 15.26
N ARG A 489 -10.85 36.52 16.16
CA ARG A 489 -11.83 35.42 16.31
C ARG A 489 -11.24 34.02 16.53
N MET A 490 -10.19 33.95 17.30
CA MET A 490 -9.52 32.68 17.64
C MET A 490 -10.28 31.83 18.69
N ASN A 491 -11.53 32.15 19.05
CA ASN A 491 -12.34 31.32 19.93
C ASN A 491 -12.59 29.95 19.30
N ASN A 492 -12.25 28.88 20.00
CA ASN A 492 -12.29 27.50 19.51
C ASN A 492 -11.40 27.25 18.27
N VAL A 493 -10.35 28.03 18.13
CA VAL A 493 -9.26 27.83 17.17
C VAL A 493 -7.96 27.79 17.95
N LYS A 494 -7.09 26.85 17.63
CA LYS A 494 -5.80 26.72 18.29
C LYS A 494 -4.66 26.94 17.31
N ALA A 495 -3.80 27.90 17.63
CA ALA A 495 -2.56 28.13 16.88
C ALA A 495 -1.48 27.17 17.38
N VAL A 496 -0.89 26.44 16.46
CA VAL A 496 0.19 25.48 16.68
C VAL A 496 1.26 25.62 15.61
N LYS A 497 2.41 25.01 15.82
CA LYS A 497 3.47 24.86 14.83
C LYS A 497 3.82 23.38 14.64
N ASP A 498 4.19 23.01 13.41
CA ASP A 498 4.71 21.68 13.11
C ASP A 498 6.17 21.51 13.59
N MET A 499 6.75 20.35 13.33
CA MET A 499 8.15 20.04 13.68
C MET A 499 9.18 20.88 12.91
N LYS A 500 8.78 21.48 11.78
CA LYS A 500 9.62 22.40 10.97
C LYS A 500 9.48 23.86 11.41
N GLY A 501 8.55 24.15 12.34
CA GLY A 501 8.27 25.50 12.84
C GLY A 501 7.22 26.26 12.05
N ASN A 502 6.59 25.66 11.05
CA ASN A 502 5.54 26.31 10.26
C ASN A 502 4.29 26.53 11.12
N PRO A 503 3.64 27.71 11.05
CA PRO A 503 2.43 28.00 11.78
C PRO A 503 1.21 27.33 11.15
N LEU A 504 0.33 26.77 12.00
CA LEU A 504 -0.91 26.12 11.62
C LEU A 504 -2.03 26.50 12.57
N LEU A 505 -3.26 26.34 12.10
CA LEU A 505 -4.47 26.55 12.88
C LEU A 505 -5.31 25.27 12.91
N LEU A 506 -5.71 24.85 14.12
CA LEU A 506 -6.67 23.76 14.36
C LEU A 506 -8.05 24.34 14.58
N PHE A 507 -9.07 23.77 13.92
CA PHE A 507 -10.45 24.22 13.96
C PHE A 507 -11.40 23.10 14.37
N VAL A 508 -12.48 23.43 15.06
CA VAL A 508 -13.51 22.47 15.47
C VAL A 508 -14.50 22.15 14.35
N ASN A 509 -14.66 23.02 13.34
CA ASN A 509 -15.54 22.82 12.19
C ASN A 509 -15.21 23.78 11.04
N GLU A 510 -15.76 23.52 9.86
CA GLU A 510 -15.53 24.33 8.65
C GLU A 510 -16.08 25.77 8.76
N TRP A 511 -17.16 25.96 9.49
CA TRP A 511 -17.72 27.31 9.68
C TRP A 511 -16.69 28.24 10.35
N ARG A 512 -15.95 27.72 11.32
CA ARG A 512 -14.87 28.48 11.99
C ARG A 512 -13.74 28.85 11.04
N ILE A 513 -13.40 27.98 10.09
CA ILE A 513 -12.40 28.28 9.07
C ILE A 513 -12.84 29.53 8.29
N ARG A 514 -14.08 29.56 7.79
CA ARG A 514 -14.62 30.70 7.03
C ARG A 514 -14.60 31.99 7.84
N MET A 515 -15.06 31.96 9.08
CA MET A 515 -15.10 33.14 9.95
C MET A 515 -13.72 33.75 10.27
N VAL A 516 -12.70 32.89 10.48
CA VAL A 516 -11.34 33.38 10.71
C VAL A 516 -10.75 33.99 9.45
N LEU A 517 -11.03 33.42 8.30
CA LEU A 517 -10.57 33.94 7.01
C LEU A 517 -11.20 35.29 6.66
N GLU A 518 -12.52 35.44 6.89
CA GLU A 518 -13.26 36.70 6.65
C GLU A 518 -12.74 37.85 7.51
N ASP A 519 -12.36 37.61 8.77
CA ASP A 519 -11.94 38.66 9.70
C ASP A 519 -10.44 38.97 9.68
N ASN A 520 -9.64 38.17 8.99
CA ASN A 520 -8.22 38.34 8.86
C ASN A 520 -7.84 38.45 7.36
N GLU A 521 -8.19 39.61 6.76
CA GLU A 521 -7.83 39.91 5.37
C GLU A 521 -6.33 39.77 5.15
N GLY A 522 -5.93 39.02 4.11
CA GLY A 522 -4.53 38.75 3.83
C GLY A 522 -3.98 37.50 4.53
N LEU A 523 -4.78 36.81 5.36
CA LEU A 523 -4.44 35.46 5.78
C LEU A 523 -4.57 34.54 4.57
N GLY A 524 -3.56 34.58 3.68
CA GLY A 524 -3.49 33.67 2.56
C GLY A 524 -3.52 32.25 3.06
N HIS A 525 -4.63 31.55 2.83
CA HIS A 525 -4.64 30.12 3.03
C HIS A 525 -4.10 29.48 1.76
N HIS A 526 -2.88 29.06 1.79
CA HIS A 526 -2.46 28.06 0.84
C HIS A 526 -3.02 26.72 1.32
N ARG A 527 -3.90 26.15 0.51
CA ARG A 527 -4.32 24.75 0.61
C ARG A 527 -3.11 23.82 0.45
N HIS A 528 -1.95 24.37 0.04
CA HIS A 528 -0.74 23.65 -0.27
C HIS A 528 0.50 24.40 0.25
N HIS A 529 1.18 23.86 1.25
CA HIS A 529 2.63 24.04 1.32
C HIS A 529 3.22 23.21 0.16
N ARG A 530 4.23 23.70 -0.55
CA ARG A 530 4.91 22.94 -1.63
C ARG A 530 5.19 21.51 -1.11
N GLY A 531 4.49 20.51 -1.64
CA GLY A 531 4.61 19.11 -1.28
C GLY A 531 3.54 18.50 -0.34
N HIS A 532 2.52 19.25 0.09
CA HIS A 532 1.44 18.71 0.93
C HIS A 532 0.08 18.83 0.23
N TYR A 533 -0.45 17.72 -0.26
CA TYR A 533 -1.80 17.61 -0.80
C TYR A 533 -2.72 17.00 0.26
N PHE A 534 -3.95 17.51 0.36
CA PHE A 534 -4.98 16.90 1.19
C PHE A 534 -5.76 15.86 0.39
N LEU A 535 -5.79 14.61 0.84
CA LEU A 535 -6.53 13.54 0.16
C LEU A 535 -8.03 13.85 0.10
N ALA A 536 -8.61 14.43 1.14
CA ALA A 536 -10.03 14.77 1.18
C ALA A 536 -10.41 15.84 0.13
N GLU A 537 -9.57 16.86 -0.10
CA GLU A 537 -9.76 17.86 -1.17
C GLU A 537 -9.42 17.27 -2.54
N PHE A 538 -8.44 16.39 -2.60
CA PHE A 538 -8.08 15.67 -3.79
C PHE A 538 -9.20 14.69 -4.22
N LEU A 539 -9.82 13.98 -3.26
CA LEU A 539 -11.00 13.14 -3.51
C LEU A 539 -12.27 13.96 -3.77
N SER A 540 -12.38 15.20 -3.27
CA SER A 540 -13.51 16.09 -3.54
C SER A 540 -13.39 16.82 -4.89
N CYS A 541 -12.17 17.00 -5.43
CA CYS A 541 -11.95 17.45 -6.80
C CYS A 541 -12.39 16.41 -7.85
N LEU A 542 -12.52 15.16 -7.44
CA LEU A 542 -13.20 14.10 -8.18
C LEU A 542 -14.71 14.13 -7.86
N GLY A 543 -15.36 15.31 -8.01
CA GLY A 543 -16.79 15.50 -7.79
C GLY A 543 -17.64 14.30 -8.23
N PRO A 544 -18.89 14.17 -7.77
CA PRO A 544 -19.73 13.09 -8.23
C PRO A 544 -19.78 13.17 -9.76
N GLN A 545 -19.22 12.16 -10.41
CA GLN A 545 -19.42 11.96 -11.84
C GLN A 545 -20.94 11.97 -12.05
N PRO A 546 -21.46 12.72 -13.02
CA PRO A 546 -22.88 12.68 -13.29
C PRO A 546 -23.25 11.24 -13.59
N VAL A 547 -24.14 10.69 -12.79
CA VAL A 547 -24.82 9.43 -13.10
C VAL A 547 -25.50 9.69 -14.43
N ALA A 548 -24.98 9.10 -15.49
CA ALA A 548 -25.66 9.09 -16.77
C ALA A 548 -26.96 8.30 -16.56
N HIS A 549 -28.09 9.01 -16.67
CA HIS A 549 -29.42 8.41 -16.73
C HIS A 549 -29.62 7.64 -18.03
#